data_799bc437d5e5a8b9d88f5acf391ee3ce
#
_entry.id   799bc437d5e5a8b9d88f5acf391ee3ce
#
_cell.length_a   1.000
_cell.length_b   1.000
_cell.length_c   1.000
_cell.angle_alpha   90.00
_cell.angle_beta   90.00
_cell.angle_gamma   90.00
#
_symmetry.space_group_name_H-M   'P 1'
#
loop_
_entity.id
_entity.type
_entity.pdbx_description
1 polymer ?
#
loop_
_entity_poly.entity_id
_entity_poly.type
_entity_poly.pdbx_seq_one_letter_code
_entity_poly.pdbx_strand_id
1 'polypeptide(L)'
;THGLGGSTKRFGLKRISKKLLNNGFVICKLNLRGAGSGRYLTNSNYSARCSKDIFSVVDFLKNKFKREINDFNLSNNYFPIFGIGLSLGGTIFLNACLDYDCDNKKNLFDGLACISSPLDLLSCSECIDKPRNLFYQKWLIRRLKRQVLDSELINKDISSQQIIKDKLKKIKTIREFDEQLTAPSWGYKSVDDYYFKASPLTKMKIHSEKLPPAILIHAKDDPWVPYEKTHQLKEFFTSLWHSGQTL
;
A
#
# COMPACT_ATOMS: atom_id res chain seq x y z
N THR A 1 6.26 -0.55 -3.71
CA THR A 1 6.15 0.18 -2.43
C THR A 1 6.18 -0.76 -1.23
N HIS A 2 6.34 -0.23 -0.01
CA HIS A 2 6.43 -0.96 1.26
C HIS A 2 5.06 -1.17 1.92
N GLY A 3 5.01 -2.10 2.91
CA GLY A 3 3.85 -2.31 3.76
C GLY A 3 3.81 -1.42 5.00
N LEU A 4 2.84 -1.70 5.89
CA LEU A 4 2.58 -0.96 7.12
C LEU A 4 3.84 -0.82 8.00
N GLY A 5 4.11 0.38 8.51
CA GLY A 5 5.29 0.69 9.31
C GLY A 5 6.64 0.48 8.58
N GLY A 6 6.62 0.36 7.25
CA GLY A 6 7.80 0.14 6.41
C GLY A 6 8.44 1.41 5.86
N SER A 7 9.39 1.21 4.95
CA SER A 7 10.02 2.24 4.12
C SER A 7 10.78 1.58 2.96
N THR A 8 11.26 2.37 2.00
CA THR A 8 12.10 1.91 0.89
C THR A 8 13.44 1.30 1.34
N LYS A 9 13.84 1.52 2.60
CA LYS A 9 15.08 0.96 3.18
C LYS A 9 14.93 -0.51 3.62
N ARG A 10 13.71 -1.10 3.56
CA ARG A 10 13.47 -2.50 3.96
C ARG A 10 14.25 -3.48 3.09
N PHE A 11 14.82 -4.48 3.75
CA PHE A 11 15.69 -5.48 3.10
C PHE A 11 14.99 -6.21 1.95
N GLY A 12 13.75 -6.66 2.15
CA GLY A 12 12.96 -7.32 1.11
C GLY A 12 12.78 -6.46 -0.15
N LEU A 13 12.44 -5.17 0.02
CA LEU A 13 12.34 -4.23 -1.11
C LEU A 13 13.69 -4.00 -1.80
N LYS A 14 14.79 -3.92 -1.04
CA LYS A 14 16.13 -3.79 -1.62
C LYS A 14 16.49 -5.00 -2.48
N ARG A 15 16.18 -6.22 -2.00
CA ARG A 15 16.43 -7.46 -2.75
C ARG A 15 15.63 -7.53 -4.05
N ILE A 16 14.31 -7.26 -3.98
CA ILE A 16 13.44 -7.23 -5.16
C ILE A 16 13.95 -6.17 -6.15
N SER A 17 14.21 -4.95 -5.68
CA SER A 17 14.72 -3.87 -6.53
C SER A 17 16.03 -4.24 -7.22
N LYS A 18 16.99 -4.84 -6.51
CA LYS A 18 18.27 -5.28 -7.08
C LYS A 18 18.06 -6.35 -8.17
N LYS A 19 17.18 -7.33 -7.91
CA LYS A 19 16.90 -8.39 -8.88
C LYS A 19 16.27 -7.82 -10.16
N LEU A 20 15.30 -6.93 -10.04
CA LEU A 20 14.66 -6.30 -11.19
C LEU A 20 15.62 -5.39 -11.95
N LEU A 21 16.42 -4.58 -11.25
CA LEU A 21 17.44 -3.73 -11.89
C LEU A 21 18.41 -4.58 -12.73
N ASN A 22 18.85 -5.73 -12.19
CA ASN A 22 19.74 -6.64 -12.92
C ASN A 22 19.05 -7.33 -14.12
N ASN A 23 17.73 -7.23 -14.24
CA ASN A 23 16.95 -7.72 -15.39
C ASN A 23 16.47 -6.56 -16.30
N GLY A 24 17.11 -5.40 -16.24
CA GLY A 24 16.89 -4.29 -17.17
C GLY A 24 15.73 -3.35 -16.80
N PHE A 25 15.12 -3.50 -15.61
CA PHE A 25 14.06 -2.58 -15.19
C PHE A 25 14.62 -1.31 -14.56
N VAL A 26 14.07 -0.17 -14.92
CA VAL A 26 14.25 1.08 -14.16
C VAL A 26 13.44 1.01 -12.88
N ILE A 27 14.04 1.32 -11.72
CA ILE A 27 13.42 1.12 -10.42
C ILE A 27 13.10 2.44 -9.72
N CYS A 28 11.82 2.69 -9.50
CA CYS A 28 11.32 3.73 -8.62
C CYS A 28 10.89 3.12 -7.26
N LYS A 29 11.57 3.49 -6.18
CA LYS A 29 11.21 3.07 -4.80
C LYS A 29 10.41 4.17 -4.11
N LEU A 30 9.12 3.92 -3.89
CA LEU A 30 8.22 4.87 -3.27
C LEU A 30 8.17 4.68 -1.74
N ASN A 31 8.47 5.74 -0.98
CA ASN A 31 8.01 5.87 0.40
C ASN A 31 6.60 6.44 0.41
N LEU A 32 5.70 5.77 1.11
CA LEU A 32 4.35 6.28 1.33
C LEU A 32 4.40 7.56 2.18
N ARG A 33 3.37 8.38 2.10
CA ARG A 33 3.19 9.63 2.85
C ARG A 33 3.54 9.43 4.34
N GLY A 34 4.35 10.29 4.90
CA GLY A 34 4.78 10.20 6.29
C GLY A 34 5.70 9.01 6.61
N ALA A 35 6.26 8.29 5.62
CA ALA A 35 7.15 7.16 5.85
C ALA A 35 8.57 7.38 5.32
N GLY A 36 9.53 6.71 5.96
CA GLY A 36 10.93 6.72 5.53
C GLY A 36 11.55 8.11 5.52
N SER A 37 12.26 8.46 4.44
CA SER A 37 12.84 9.79 4.25
C SER A 37 11.81 10.88 3.94
N GLY A 38 10.60 10.51 3.52
CA GLY A 38 9.49 11.45 3.29
C GLY A 38 8.74 11.86 4.56
N ARG A 39 9.15 11.36 5.74
CA ARG A 39 8.45 11.58 7.02
C ARG A 39 8.29 13.05 7.37
N TYR A 40 9.32 13.86 7.10
CA TYR A 40 9.36 15.28 7.43
C TYR A 40 8.76 16.20 6.35
N LEU A 41 8.27 15.61 5.26
CA LEU A 41 7.71 16.37 4.13
C LEU A 41 6.18 16.53 4.24
N THR A 42 5.56 15.98 5.27
CA THR A 42 4.10 15.98 5.43
C THR A 42 3.69 15.86 6.89
N ASN A 43 2.60 16.51 7.24
CA ASN A 43 1.97 16.43 8.57
C ASN A 43 0.93 15.30 8.68
N SER A 44 0.81 14.44 7.67
CA SER A 44 -0.15 13.36 7.65
C SER A 44 0.51 12.02 7.33
N ASN A 45 -0.13 10.93 7.75
CA ASN A 45 0.31 9.57 7.49
C ASN A 45 -0.51 8.93 6.36
N TYR A 46 0.04 7.90 5.72
CA TYR A 46 -0.66 7.13 4.70
C TYR A 46 -1.81 6.30 5.30
N SER A 47 -2.79 5.98 4.47
CA SER A 47 -3.81 4.95 4.74
C SER A 47 -3.88 3.97 3.56
N ALA A 48 -4.70 2.93 3.69
CA ALA A 48 -4.97 2.02 2.57
C ALA A 48 -5.65 2.71 1.37
N ARG A 49 -6.15 3.93 1.54
CA ARG A 49 -6.85 4.75 0.52
C ARG A 49 -6.08 6.01 0.10
N CYS A 50 -4.76 6.03 0.18
CA CYS A 50 -3.97 7.15 -0.34
C CYS A 50 -3.78 7.10 -1.87
N SER A 51 -4.86 6.79 -2.61
CA SER A 51 -4.87 6.61 -4.07
C SER A 51 -4.36 7.83 -4.83
N LYS A 52 -4.71 9.04 -4.39
CA LYS A 52 -4.27 10.30 -5.02
C LYS A 52 -2.74 10.48 -5.00
N ASP A 53 -2.08 9.99 -3.96
CA ASP A 53 -0.60 10.02 -3.91
C ASP A 53 -0.01 9.15 -5.00
N ILE A 54 -0.63 8.00 -5.28
CA ILE A 54 -0.19 7.07 -6.31
C ILE A 54 -0.42 7.66 -7.71
N PHE A 55 -1.56 8.33 -7.92
CA PHE A 55 -1.83 9.04 -9.18
C PHE A 55 -0.73 10.04 -9.49
N SER A 56 -0.41 10.91 -8.52
CA SER A 56 0.64 11.93 -8.66
C SER A 56 2.01 11.32 -9.00
N VAL A 57 2.35 10.19 -8.37
CA VAL A 57 3.62 9.48 -8.64
C VAL A 57 3.63 8.90 -10.05
N VAL A 58 2.56 8.23 -10.47
CA VAL A 58 2.47 7.64 -11.81
C VAL A 58 2.52 8.71 -12.89
N ASP A 59 1.80 9.81 -12.71
CA ASP A 59 1.82 10.94 -13.64
C ASP A 59 3.21 11.58 -13.74
N PHE A 60 3.89 11.76 -12.59
CA PHE A 60 5.27 12.22 -12.59
C PHE A 60 6.19 11.30 -13.38
N LEU A 61 6.08 9.98 -13.19
CA LEU A 61 6.91 9.00 -13.91
C LEU A 61 6.61 9.00 -15.41
N LYS A 62 5.34 9.02 -15.81
CA LYS A 62 4.92 9.11 -17.22
C LYS A 62 5.50 10.36 -17.88
N ASN A 63 5.38 11.52 -17.25
CA ASN A 63 5.90 12.78 -17.77
C ASN A 63 7.43 12.80 -17.83
N LYS A 64 8.12 12.26 -16.83
CA LYS A 64 9.57 12.16 -16.80
C LYS A 64 10.08 11.30 -17.96
N PHE A 65 9.55 10.10 -18.13
CA PHE A 65 9.96 9.19 -19.20
C PHE A 65 9.63 9.73 -20.59
N LYS A 66 8.49 10.41 -20.75
CA LYS A 66 8.16 11.07 -22.02
C LYS A 66 9.20 12.12 -22.42
N ARG A 67 9.73 12.89 -21.46
CA ARG A 67 10.82 13.85 -21.73
C ARG A 67 12.10 13.13 -22.13
N GLU A 68 12.51 12.11 -21.39
CA GLU A 68 13.72 11.32 -21.69
C GLU A 68 13.64 10.66 -23.08
N ILE A 69 12.47 10.16 -23.52
CA ILE A 69 12.28 9.64 -24.88
C ILE A 69 12.58 10.71 -25.91
N ASN A 70 11.99 11.89 -25.74
CA ASN A 70 12.17 13.00 -26.69
C ASN A 70 13.62 13.49 -26.75
N ASP A 71 14.25 13.62 -25.58
CA ASP A 71 15.63 14.10 -25.45
C ASP A 71 16.66 13.16 -26.11
N PHE A 72 16.40 11.85 -26.06
CA PHE A 72 17.28 10.81 -26.63
C PHE A 72 16.81 10.27 -27.98
N ASN A 73 15.79 10.84 -28.60
CA ASN A 73 15.22 10.39 -29.88
C ASN A 73 14.95 8.87 -29.94
N LEU A 74 14.47 8.29 -28.83
CA LEU A 74 14.19 6.87 -28.77
C LEU A 74 12.98 6.53 -29.65
N SER A 75 13.10 5.50 -30.46
CA SER A 75 12.06 5.06 -31.38
C SER A 75 10.78 4.54 -30.71
N ASN A 76 10.88 4.19 -29.42
CA ASN A 76 9.75 3.64 -28.66
C ASN A 76 9.12 4.71 -27.77
N ASN A 77 7.92 5.16 -28.14
CA ASN A 77 7.18 6.22 -27.44
C ASN A 77 6.40 5.72 -26.20
N TYR A 78 6.64 4.51 -25.74
CA TYR A 78 5.89 3.92 -24.64
C TYR A 78 6.80 3.22 -23.62
N PHE A 79 6.65 3.62 -22.35
CA PHE A 79 7.29 2.96 -21.21
C PHE A 79 6.22 2.34 -20.31
N PRO A 80 6.15 1.02 -20.21
CA PRO A 80 5.23 0.35 -19.30
C PRO A 80 5.64 0.61 -17.84
N ILE A 81 4.64 0.92 -17.00
CA ILE A 81 4.81 1.13 -15.56
C ILE A 81 4.17 -0.02 -14.79
N PHE A 82 5.00 -0.78 -14.11
CA PHE A 82 4.55 -1.89 -13.26
C PHE A 82 4.56 -1.50 -11.79
N GLY A 83 3.46 -1.78 -11.09
CA GLY A 83 3.35 -1.59 -9.66
C GLY A 83 3.74 -2.86 -8.88
N ILE A 84 4.67 -2.76 -7.92
CA ILE A 84 4.98 -3.87 -6.99
C ILE A 84 4.72 -3.39 -5.57
N GLY A 85 3.73 -4.01 -4.91
CA GLY A 85 3.31 -3.68 -3.55
C GLY A 85 3.50 -4.83 -2.58
N LEU A 86 4.16 -4.55 -1.44
CA LEU A 86 4.29 -5.50 -0.34
C LEU A 86 3.25 -5.20 0.74
N SER A 87 2.49 -6.21 1.17
CA SER A 87 1.51 -6.08 2.26
C SER A 87 0.57 -4.89 1.96
N LEU A 88 0.37 -3.96 2.88
CA LEU A 88 -0.47 -2.77 2.69
C LEU A 88 -0.12 -1.98 1.41
N GLY A 89 1.12 -2.03 0.94
CA GLY A 89 1.51 -1.36 -0.31
C GLY A 89 0.79 -1.91 -1.54
N GLY A 90 0.53 -3.21 -1.58
CA GLY A 90 -0.29 -3.81 -2.65
C GLY A 90 -1.76 -3.44 -2.52
N THR A 91 -2.30 -3.40 -1.29
CA THR A 91 -3.66 -2.90 -1.02
C THR A 91 -3.85 -1.47 -1.53
N ILE A 92 -2.87 -0.61 -1.30
CA ILE A 92 -2.89 0.78 -1.78
C ILE A 92 -2.89 0.83 -3.32
N PHE A 93 -2.08 0.02 -3.98
CA PHE A 93 -2.05 -0.03 -5.44
C PHE A 93 -3.35 -0.56 -6.04
N LEU A 94 -3.93 -1.61 -5.44
CA LEU A 94 -5.24 -2.12 -5.83
C LEU A 94 -6.33 -1.04 -5.69
N ASN A 95 -6.37 -0.37 -4.53
CA ASN A 95 -7.31 0.73 -4.32
C ASN A 95 -7.07 1.88 -5.32
N ALA A 96 -5.82 2.21 -5.60
CA ALA A 96 -5.50 3.24 -6.59
C ALA A 96 -6.03 2.87 -7.99
N CYS A 97 -5.86 1.63 -8.44
CA CYS A 97 -6.43 1.19 -9.71
C CYS A 97 -7.95 1.28 -9.74
N LEU A 98 -8.61 0.83 -8.66
CA LEU A 98 -10.06 0.85 -8.53
C LEU A 98 -10.66 2.26 -8.44
N ASP A 99 -9.90 3.21 -7.87
CA ASP A 99 -10.31 4.60 -7.73
C ASP A 99 -9.89 5.46 -8.92
N TYR A 100 -9.06 4.92 -9.83
CA TYR A 100 -8.59 5.66 -11.00
C TYR A 100 -9.72 5.76 -12.03
N ASP A 101 -10.09 6.99 -12.31
CA ASP A 101 -11.09 7.29 -13.33
C ASP A 101 -10.41 8.03 -14.48
N CYS A 102 -10.32 7.37 -15.62
CA CYS A 102 -9.71 7.94 -16.81
C CYS A 102 -10.67 7.78 -17.99
N ASP A 103 -11.03 8.89 -18.61
CA ASP A 103 -11.96 8.96 -19.77
C ASP A 103 -11.52 8.05 -20.93
N ASN A 104 -10.24 7.70 -21.01
CA ASN A 104 -9.65 6.92 -22.11
C ASN A 104 -9.50 5.41 -21.80
N LYS A 105 -10.15 4.87 -20.78
CA LYS A 105 -10.06 3.44 -20.38
C LYS A 105 -8.62 2.92 -20.19
N LYS A 106 -7.67 3.79 -19.91
CA LYS A 106 -6.28 3.39 -19.64
C LYS A 106 -6.12 3.02 -18.17
N ASN A 107 -5.51 1.88 -17.92
CA ASN A 107 -5.14 1.48 -16.57
C ASN A 107 -4.11 2.43 -15.96
N LEU A 108 -4.14 2.57 -14.64
CA LEU A 108 -3.14 3.34 -13.89
C LEU A 108 -1.73 2.76 -14.08
N PHE A 109 -1.63 1.42 -14.00
CA PHE A 109 -0.42 0.65 -14.25
C PHE A 109 -0.63 -0.31 -15.43
N ASP A 110 0.44 -0.74 -16.06
CA ASP A 110 0.44 -1.76 -17.11
C ASP A 110 0.43 -3.18 -16.55
N GLY A 111 0.75 -3.31 -15.28
CA GLY A 111 0.62 -4.56 -14.52
C GLY A 111 0.93 -4.35 -13.05
N LEU A 112 0.43 -5.27 -12.21
CA LEU A 112 0.60 -5.25 -10.76
C LEU A 112 1.18 -6.58 -10.25
N ALA A 113 2.05 -6.49 -9.23
CA ALA A 113 2.41 -7.60 -8.37
C ALA A 113 2.11 -7.22 -6.91
N CYS A 114 1.16 -7.90 -6.29
CA CYS A 114 0.75 -7.69 -4.91
C CYS A 114 1.16 -8.89 -4.06
N ILE A 115 2.05 -8.67 -3.09
CA ILE A 115 2.66 -9.73 -2.29
C ILE A 115 2.14 -9.65 -0.87
N SER A 116 1.47 -10.70 -0.37
CA SER A 116 0.84 -10.78 0.96
C SER A 116 0.04 -9.53 1.30
N SER A 117 -0.81 -9.10 0.36
CA SER A 117 -1.53 -7.82 0.45
C SER A 117 -2.92 -8.03 1.04
N PRO A 118 -3.27 -7.30 2.13
CA PRO A 118 -4.61 -7.30 2.68
C PRO A 118 -5.68 -6.91 1.66
N LEU A 119 -6.62 -7.82 1.39
CA LEU A 119 -7.79 -7.54 0.57
C LEU A 119 -9.02 -7.18 1.43
N ASP A 120 -8.99 -7.60 2.69
CA ASP A 120 -9.99 -7.32 3.71
C ASP A 120 -9.27 -6.91 5.00
N LEU A 121 -9.31 -5.62 5.32
CA LEU A 121 -8.59 -5.05 6.46
C LEU A 121 -9.14 -5.51 7.81
N LEU A 122 -10.45 -5.74 7.91
CA LEU A 122 -11.07 -6.24 9.13
C LEU A 122 -10.52 -7.63 9.47
N SER A 123 -10.57 -8.56 8.53
CA SER A 123 -10.05 -9.92 8.72
C SER A 123 -8.55 -9.92 9.06
N CYS A 124 -7.77 -9.01 8.47
CA CYS A 124 -6.35 -8.87 8.81
C CYS A 124 -6.14 -8.34 10.23
N SER A 125 -6.95 -7.36 10.66
CA SER A 125 -6.92 -6.83 12.02
C SER A 125 -7.22 -7.93 13.05
N GLU A 126 -8.26 -8.74 12.81
CA GLU A 126 -8.59 -9.89 13.65
C GLU A 126 -7.47 -10.95 13.70
N CYS A 127 -6.81 -11.21 12.56
CA CYS A 127 -5.69 -12.14 12.53
C CYS A 127 -4.48 -11.63 13.32
N ILE A 128 -4.17 -10.34 13.23
CA ILE A 128 -3.05 -9.73 13.96
C ILE A 128 -3.31 -9.75 15.47
N ASP A 129 -4.55 -9.67 15.93
CA ASP A 129 -4.94 -9.73 17.35
C ASP A 129 -4.85 -11.13 17.96
N LYS A 130 -4.68 -12.19 17.16
CA LYS A 130 -4.53 -13.55 17.67
C LYS A 130 -3.29 -13.67 18.59
N PRO A 131 -3.35 -14.47 19.67
CA PRO A 131 -2.27 -14.60 20.64
C PRO A 131 -0.89 -14.88 20.03
N ARG A 132 -0.83 -15.74 19.00
CA ARG A 132 0.43 -16.07 18.28
C ARG A 132 1.10 -14.88 17.60
N ASN A 133 0.33 -13.81 17.32
CA ASN A 133 0.79 -12.64 16.57
C ASN A 133 1.10 -11.41 17.45
N LEU A 134 0.89 -11.48 18.77
CA LEU A 134 1.03 -10.34 19.67
C LEU A 134 2.44 -9.71 19.67
N PHE A 135 3.49 -10.51 19.54
CA PHE A 135 4.86 -9.97 19.47
C PHE A 135 5.06 -9.13 18.20
N TYR A 136 4.57 -9.62 17.07
CA TYR A 136 4.62 -8.89 15.83
C TYR A 136 3.76 -7.62 15.87
N GLN A 137 2.55 -7.71 16.42
CA GLN A 137 1.70 -6.55 16.60
C GLN A 137 2.36 -5.48 17.48
N LYS A 138 2.94 -5.86 18.63
CA LYS A 138 3.69 -4.94 19.49
C LYS A 138 4.85 -4.27 18.77
N TRP A 139 5.59 -5.03 17.97
CA TRP A 139 6.68 -4.49 17.17
C TRP A 139 6.17 -3.48 16.12
N LEU A 140 5.09 -3.80 15.42
CA LEU A 140 4.49 -2.95 14.40
C LEU A 140 3.92 -1.65 15.01
N ILE A 141 3.19 -1.74 16.11
CA ILE A 141 2.67 -0.59 16.85
C ILE A 141 3.80 0.35 17.30
N ARG A 142 4.90 -0.17 17.82
CA ARG A 142 6.06 0.67 18.18
C ARG A 142 6.58 1.46 16.97
N ARG A 143 6.60 0.86 15.80
CA ARG A 143 7.04 1.54 14.57
C ARG A 143 6.06 2.62 14.13
N LEU A 144 4.77 2.32 14.15
CA LEU A 144 3.72 3.28 13.80
C LEU A 144 3.72 4.47 14.76
N LYS A 145 3.81 4.23 16.08
CA LYS A 145 3.94 5.30 17.08
C LYS A 145 5.14 6.18 16.83
N ARG A 146 6.31 5.58 16.55
CA ARG A 146 7.52 6.35 16.21
C ARG A 146 7.31 7.18 14.95
N GLN A 147 6.65 6.62 13.93
CA GLN A 147 6.36 7.34 12.70
C GLN A 147 5.50 8.59 12.96
N VAL A 148 4.46 8.48 13.81
CA VAL A 148 3.62 9.61 14.20
C VAL A 148 4.42 10.63 15.02
N LEU A 149 5.18 10.19 16.02
CA LEU A 149 5.99 11.08 16.85
C LEU A 149 6.99 11.88 16.00
N ASP A 150 7.66 11.23 15.06
CA ASP A 150 8.66 11.90 14.23
C ASP A 150 8.03 12.90 13.21
N SER A 151 6.76 12.72 12.83
CA SER A 151 6.07 13.63 11.89
C SER A 151 5.34 14.79 12.59
N GLU A 152 4.69 14.50 13.71
CA GLU A 152 3.81 15.48 14.37
C GLU A 152 4.51 16.37 15.39
N LEU A 153 5.69 15.97 15.89
CA LEU A 153 6.38 16.75 16.93
C LEU A 153 7.22 17.90 16.40
N ILE A 154 7.48 17.97 15.09
CA ILE A 154 8.46 18.91 14.53
C ILE A 154 7.98 20.37 14.63
N ASN A 155 6.67 20.62 14.59
CA ASN A 155 6.10 21.97 14.51
C ASN A 155 5.05 22.28 15.60
N LYS A 156 5.00 21.51 16.70
CA LYS A 156 4.01 21.71 17.76
C LYS A 156 4.66 22.19 19.05
N ASP A 157 3.92 22.99 19.83
CA ASP A 157 4.30 23.38 21.17
C ASP A 157 4.42 22.19 22.13
N ILE A 158 5.07 22.38 23.27
CA ILE A 158 5.35 21.33 24.25
C ILE A 158 4.07 20.67 24.77
N SER A 159 2.99 21.44 24.98
CA SER A 159 1.72 20.94 25.51
C SER A 159 1.02 20.03 24.49
N SER A 160 0.95 20.45 23.25
CA SER A 160 0.44 19.64 22.13
C SER A 160 1.25 18.36 21.91
N GLN A 161 2.58 18.42 22.03
CA GLN A 161 3.44 17.25 21.97
C GLN A 161 3.14 16.26 23.09
N GLN A 162 2.89 16.74 24.32
CA GLN A 162 2.58 15.86 25.46
C GLN A 162 1.24 15.15 25.27
N ILE A 163 0.22 15.85 24.78
CA ILE A 163 -1.11 15.28 24.48
C ILE A 163 -0.98 14.12 23.47
N ILE A 164 -0.20 14.31 22.39
CA ILE A 164 0.05 13.27 21.41
C ILE A 164 0.76 12.06 22.03
N LYS A 165 1.80 12.31 22.82
CA LYS A 165 2.55 11.24 23.50
C LYS A 165 1.64 10.41 24.42
N ASP A 166 0.77 11.08 25.19
CA ASP A 166 -0.13 10.41 26.13
C ASP A 166 -1.24 9.62 25.40
N LYS A 167 -1.75 10.15 24.30
CA LYS A 167 -2.65 9.41 23.39
C LYS A 167 -1.97 8.15 22.85
N LEU A 168 -0.76 8.27 22.32
CA LEU A 168 -0.02 7.15 21.77
C LEU A 168 0.35 6.08 22.82
N LYS A 169 0.61 6.45 24.08
CA LYS A 169 0.87 5.48 25.15
C LYS A 169 -0.28 4.51 25.35
N LYS A 170 -1.53 4.98 25.26
CA LYS A 170 -2.75 4.19 25.47
C LYS A 170 -3.02 3.17 24.36
N ILE A 171 -2.59 3.44 23.14
CA ILE A 171 -2.79 2.57 21.97
C ILE A 171 -1.94 1.30 22.13
N LYS A 172 -2.56 0.11 22.05
CA LYS A 172 -1.90 -1.19 22.20
C LYS A 172 -2.04 -2.09 20.97
N THR A 173 -3.10 -1.89 20.17
CA THR A 173 -3.42 -2.70 19.00
C THR A 173 -3.40 -1.87 17.71
N ILE A 174 -3.33 -2.55 16.56
CA ILE A 174 -3.47 -1.91 15.24
C ILE A 174 -4.85 -1.29 15.10
N ARG A 175 -5.90 -2.00 15.55
CA ARG A 175 -7.26 -1.49 15.49
C ARG A 175 -7.44 -0.19 16.29
N GLU A 176 -6.89 -0.13 17.51
CA GLU A 176 -6.89 1.11 18.30
C GLU A 176 -6.11 2.25 17.63
N PHE A 177 -4.99 1.91 16.96
CA PHE A 177 -4.23 2.91 16.21
C PHE A 177 -5.05 3.47 15.04
N ASP A 178 -5.71 2.60 14.30
CA ASP A 178 -6.54 3.00 13.18
C ASP A 178 -7.78 3.77 13.64
N GLU A 179 -8.43 3.38 14.74
CA GLU A 179 -9.58 4.08 15.31
C GLU A 179 -9.22 5.49 15.77
N GLN A 180 -8.09 5.64 16.45
CA GLN A 180 -7.73 6.91 17.09
C GLN A 180 -7.00 7.88 16.17
N LEU A 181 -6.33 7.37 15.13
CA LEU A 181 -5.45 8.17 14.28
C LEU A 181 -5.78 8.04 12.79
N THR A 182 -5.75 6.83 12.21
CA THR A 182 -5.89 6.68 10.77
C THR A 182 -7.29 7.07 10.29
N ALA A 183 -8.34 6.49 10.88
CA ALA A 183 -9.71 6.73 10.46
C ALA A 183 -10.11 8.22 10.55
N PRO A 184 -9.91 8.92 11.69
CA PRO A 184 -10.24 10.34 11.78
C PRO A 184 -9.41 11.20 10.84
N SER A 185 -8.11 10.92 10.68
CA SER A 185 -7.22 11.71 9.81
C SER A 185 -7.60 11.64 8.33
N TRP A 186 -8.33 10.59 7.94
CA TRP A 186 -8.80 10.37 6.58
C TRP A 186 -10.32 10.56 6.41
N GLY A 187 -11.00 11.13 7.43
CA GLY A 187 -12.41 11.50 7.36
C GLY A 187 -13.39 10.34 7.46
N TYR A 188 -12.96 9.19 8.02
CA TYR A 188 -13.84 8.06 8.29
C TYR A 188 -14.54 8.22 9.64
N LYS A 189 -15.78 7.74 9.73
CA LYS A 189 -16.62 7.83 10.93
C LYS A 189 -16.13 6.94 12.07
N SER A 190 -15.53 5.79 11.74
CA SER A 190 -14.98 4.80 12.66
C SER A 190 -13.93 3.94 11.98
N VAL A 191 -13.23 3.09 12.73
CA VAL A 191 -12.32 2.08 12.17
C VAL A 191 -13.06 1.07 11.30
N ASP A 192 -14.29 0.73 11.62
CA ASP A 192 -15.11 -0.19 10.82
C ASP A 192 -15.49 0.44 9.47
N ASP A 193 -15.87 1.72 9.48
CA ASP A 193 -16.11 2.48 8.24
C ASP A 193 -14.84 2.55 7.39
N TYR A 194 -13.68 2.77 8.02
CA TYR A 194 -12.39 2.75 7.34
C TYR A 194 -12.08 1.38 6.74
N TYR A 195 -12.17 0.31 7.53
CA TYR A 195 -11.86 -1.04 7.06
C TYR A 195 -12.79 -1.47 5.93
N PHE A 196 -14.09 -1.21 6.06
CA PHE A 196 -15.06 -1.51 5.01
C PHE A 196 -14.73 -0.78 3.69
N LYS A 197 -14.53 0.53 3.75
CA LYS A 197 -14.30 1.35 2.56
C LYS A 197 -12.90 1.19 1.96
N ALA A 198 -11.90 0.87 2.78
CA ALA A 198 -10.51 0.76 2.37
C ALA A 198 -10.10 -0.68 1.98
N SER A 199 -10.96 -1.67 2.19
CA SER A 199 -10.74 -3.04 1.72
C SER A 199 -11.05 -3.15 0.23
N PRO A 200 -10.11 -3.56 -0.63
CA PRO A 200 -10.35 -3.62 -2.06
C PRO A 200 -11.22 -4.81 -2.50
N LEU A 201 -11.36 -5.87 -1.71
CA LEU A 201 -11.96 -7.14 -2.10
C LEU A 201 -13.33 -7.01 -2.78
N THR A 202 -14.25 -6.27 -2.15
CA THR A 202 -15.61 -6.08 -2.70
C THR A 202 -15.59 -5.29 -3.99
N LYS A 203 -14.78 -4.23 -4.04
CA LYS A 203 -14.63 -3.40 -5.26
C LYS A 203 -13.98 -4.17 -6.41
N MET A 204 -13.00 -5.01 -6.12
CA MET A 204 -12.37 -5.89 -7.12
C MET A 204 -13.38 -6.83 -7.76
N LYS A 205 -14.36 -7.33 -7.00
CA LYS A 205 -15.42 -8.19 -7.51
C LYS A 205 -16.41 -7.44 -8.43
N ILE A 206 -16.64 -6.16 -8.16
CA ILE A 206 -17.62 -5.33 -8.91
C ILE A 206 -16.95 -4.64 -10.11
N HIS A 207 -15.69 -4.22 -9.98
CA HIS A 207 -14.98 -3.38 -10.93
C HIS A 207 -13.66 -4.03 -11.37
N SER A 208 -13.69 -5.32 -11.67
CA SER A 208 -12.49 -6.06 -12.11
C SER A 208 -11.87 -5.48 -13.40
N GLU A 209 -12.67 -4.86 -14.25
CA GLU A 209 -12.26 -4.22 -15.51
C GLU A 209 -11.31 -3.02 -15.29
N LYS A 210 -11.31 -2.43 -14.10
CA LYS A 210 -10.38 -1.34 -13.72
C LYS A 210 -9.00 -1.81 -13.34
N LEU A 211 -8.82 -3.12 -13.15
CA LEU A 211 -7.53 -3.69 -12.75
C LEU A 211 -6.70 -4.03 -13.99
N PRO A 212 -5.41 -3.66 -14.00
CA PRO A 212 -4.48 -4.17 -15.00
C PRO A 212 -4.24 -5.68 -14.78
N PRO A 213 -3.56 -6.38 -15.72
CA PRO A 213 -3.03 -7.70 -15.45
C PRO A 213 -2.29 -7.72 -14.12
N ALA A 214 -2.66 -8.63 -13.20
CA ALA A 214 -2.17 -8.62 -11.84
C ALA A 214 -1.76 -10.01 -11.35
N ILE A 215 -0.65 -10.07 -10.62
CA ILE A 215 -0.19 -11.26 -9.91
C ILE A 215 -0.41 -11.03 -8.41
N LEU A 216 -1.20 -11.89 -7.77
CA LEU A 216 -1.39 -11.92 -6.34
C LEU A 216 -0.60 -13.09 -5.74
N ILE A 217 0.48 -12.78 -5.03
CA ILE A 217 1.34 -13.79 -4.39
C ILE A 217 1.01 -13.82 -2.91
N HIS A 218 0.61 -15.00 -2.42
CA HIS A 218 0.19 -15.16 -1.04
C HIS A 218 0.60 -16.52 -0.47
N ALA A 219 1.22 -16.54 0.70
CA ALA A 219 1.50 -17.77 1.42
C ALA A 219 0.22 -18.28 2.09
N LYS A 220 -0.07 -19.58 1.95
CA LYS A 220 -1.27 -20.19 2.57
C LYS A 220 -1.23 -20.16 4.10
N ASP A 221 -0.04 -20.14 4.67
CA ASP A 221 0.23 -20.10 6.09
C ASP A 221 0.60 -18.70 6.61
N ASP A 222 0.29 -17.63 5.84
CA ASP A 222 0.53 -16.26 6.28
C ASP A 222 -0.22 -16.00 7.60
N PRO A 223 0.49 -15.70 8.70
CA PRO A 223 -0.16 -15.59 10.00
C PRO A 223 -0.95 -14.29 10.19
N TRP A 224 -0.74 -13.30 9.32
CA TRP A 224 -1.28 -11.95 9.49
C TRP A 224 -2.31 -11.56 8.45
N VAL A 225 -2.13 -12.02 7.21
CA VAL A 225 -3.03 -11.74 6.11
C VAL A 225 -3.74 -13.03 5.69
N PRO A 226 -5.07 -13.15 5.91
CA PRO A 226 -5.80 -14.36 5.59
C PRO A 226 -5.75 -14.68 4.10
N TYR A 227 -5.15 -15.82 3.76
CA TYR A 227 -5.06 -16.33 2.40
C TYR A 227 -6.44 -16.56 1.76
N GLU A 228 -7.43 -16.94 2.55
CA GLU A 228 -8.79 -17.26 2.11
C GLU A 228 -9.42 -16.10 1.34
N LYS A 229 -9.10 -14.87 1.73
CA LYS A 229 -9.61 -13.67 1.06
C LYS A 229 -9.04 -13.50 -0.36
N THR A 230 -7.80 -13.92 -0.57
CA THR A 230 -7.21 -13.96 -1.91
C THR A 230 -7.76 -15.12 -2.73
N HIS A 231 -7.98 -16.27 -2.11
CA HIS A 231 -8.58 -17.44 -2.77
C HIS A 231 -10.01 -17.17 -3.28
N GLN A 232 -10.81 -16.39 -2.58
CA GLN A 232 -12.16 -16.00 -2.99
C GLN A 232 -12.22 -15.27 -4.34
N LEU A 233 -11.09 -14.70 -4.81
CA LEU A 233 -11.03 -14.06 -6.11
C LEU A 233 -10.87 -15.04 -7.27
N LYS A 234 -10.52 -16.29 -7.01
CA LYS A 234 -10.28 -17.29 -8.06
C LYS A 234 -11.45 -17.42 -9.04
N GLU A 235 -12.67 -17.38 -8.53
CA GLU A 235 -13.88 -17.50 -9.34
C GLU A 235 -14.13 -16.26 -10.21
N PHE A 236 -13.69 -15.09 -9.76
CA PHE A 236 -13.86 -13.82 -10.46
C PHE A 236 -12.76 -13.55 -11.51
N PHE A 237 -11.57 -14.13 -11.29
CA PHE A 237 -10.42 -13.97 -12.19
C PHE A 237 -10.08 -15.27 -12.92
N THR A 238 -11.09 -16.08 -13.26
CA THR A 238 -10.90 -17.34 -13.98
C THR A 238 -10.06 -17.21 -15.24
N SER A 239 -10.19 -16.11 -15.98
CA SER A 239 -9.35 -15.84 -17.15
C SER A 239 -7.88 -15.59 -16.81
N LEU A 240 -7.58 -15.03 -15.65
CA LEU A 240 -6.19 -14.85 -15.16
C LEU A 240 -5.63 -16.12 -14.54
N TRP A 241 -6.48 -16.99 -13.96
CA TRP A 241 -6.08 -18.24 -13.33
C TRP A 241 -6.02 -19.42 -14.31
N HIS A 242 -6.83 -19.41 -15.37
CA HIS A 242 -6.86 -20.48 -16.39
C HIS A 242 -5.78 -20.35 -17.45
N SER A 243 -5.01 -19.28 -17.50
CA SER A 243 -3.89 -19.17 -18.43
C SER A 243 -2.76 -20.18 -18.14
N GLY A 244 -2.91 -21.05 -17.15
CA GLY A 244 -2.04 -22.21 -16.92
C GLY A 244 -0.58 -21.89 -16.63
N GLN A 245 -0.24 -20.63 -16.48
CA GLN A 245 1.11 -20.21 -16.14
C GLN A 245 1.25 -20.11 -14.63
N THR A 246 1.34 -21.27 -14.01
CA THR A 246 2.00 -21.40 -12.72
C THR A 246 3.45 -20.97 -12.91
N LEU A 247 3.78 -19.87 -12.27
CA LEU A 247 5.16 -19.45 -12.08
C LEU A 247 5.83 -20.34 -11.03
#